data_8ac49a15307b691279e530239f6c672b
#
_entry.id   8ac49a15307b691279e530239f6c672b
#
_cell.length_a   1.000
_cell.length_b   1.000
_cell.length_c   1.000
_cell.angle_alpha   90.00
_cell.angle_beta   90.00
_cell.angle_gamma   90.00
#
_symmetry.space_group_name_H-M   'P 1'
#
loop_
_entity.id
_entity.type
_entity.pdbx_description
1 polymer ?
#
loop_
_entity_poly.entity_id
_entity_poly.type
_entity_poly.pdbx_seq_one_letter_code
_entity_poly.pdbx_strand_id
1 'polypeptide(L)'
;MSITNVETADLPTRPRLPEELASSTPFLMKRLGFKLKDQSMAAYEQAGLHPYHHAVLAVLDEGTRETQGAIADALGYDRGQLVGLLDELEERNLVERRRDPADRRRQSVRLTPDGKRALAKLRALARQLEDDFLASLDEQERAQLHALLRRLAAQHLPHCAPPSAT
;
A
#
# COMPACT_ATOMS: atom_id res chain seq x y z
N MET A 1 -34.17 16.39 50.52
CA MET A 1 -32.91 15.98 49.84
C MET A 1 -33.19 15.85 48.35
N SER A 2 -32.90 16.91 47.63
CA SER A 2 -33.15 16.97 46.18
C SER A 2 -31.96 16.35 45.44
N ILE A 3 -32.23 15.34 44.65
CA ILE A 3 -31.26 14.70 43.78
C ILE A 3 -31.18 15.57 42.52
N THR A 4 -30.08 16.28 42.38
CA THR A 4 -29.75 17.10 41.19
C THR A 4 -29.51 16.16 39.99
N ASN A 5 -30.41 16.25 39.01
CA ASN A 5 -30.31 15.55 37.74
C ASN A 5 -29.08 16.10 36.98
N VAL A 6 -28.03 15.28 36.82
CA VAL A 6 -26.87 15.65 35.99
C VAL A 6 -27.33 15.50 34.55
N GLU A 7 -27.53 16.65 33.93
CA GLU A 7 -27.81 16.82 32.52
C GLU A 7 -26.64 16.23 31.72
N THR A 8 -26.90 15.12 31.02
CA THR A 8 -25.94 14.51 30.09
C THR A 8 -25.64 15.53 28.98
N ALA A 9 -24.48 16.14 29.06
CA ALA A 9 -23.99 17.06 28.03
C ALA A 9 -24.02 16.35 26.66
N ASP A 10 -24.83 16.89 25.76
CA ASP A 10 -24.98 16.48 24.38
C ASP A 10 -23.61 16.64 23.67
N LEU A 11 -22.93 15.53 23.42
CA LEU A 11 -21.69 15.52 22.64
C LEU A 11 -22.00 16.08 21.25
N PRO A 12 -21.22 17.02 20.72
CA PRO A 12 -21.49 17.65 19.44
C PRO A 12 -21.60 16.55 18.37
N THR A 13 -22.80 16.33 17.86
CA THR A 13 -23.07 15.44 16.75
C THR A 13 -22.25 15.92 15.56
N ARG A 14 -21.28 15.10 15.13
CA ARG A 14 -20.49 15.40 13.90
C ARG A 14 -21.48 15.67 12.77
N PRO A 15 -21.30 16.76 12.02
CA PRO A 15 -22.20 17.09 10.93
C PRO A 15 -22.22 15.90 9.94
N ARG A 16 -23.44 15.41 9.66
CA ARG A 16 -23.63 14.32 8.70
C ARG A 16 -23.36 14.82 7.30
N LEU A 17 -22.72 13.98 6.49
CA LEU A 17 -22.58 14.25 5.06
C LEU A 17 -23.96 14.37 4.40
N PRO A 18 -24.15 15.29 3.43
CA PRO A 18 -25.33 15.29 2.58
C PRO A 18 -25.56 13.90 1.95
N GLU A 19 -26.82 13.48 1.88
CA GLU A 19 -27.21 12.16 1.34
C GLU A 19 -26.68 11.93 -0.07
N GLU A 20 -26.69 12.97 -0.92
CA GLU A 20 -26.13 12.94 -2.26
C GLU A 20 -24.65 12.49 -2.27
N LEU A 21 -23.85 12.94 -1.31
CA LEU A 21 -22.45 12.56 -1.20
C LEU A 21 -22.28 11.18 -0.55
N ALA A 22 -23.10 10.88 0.46
CA ALA A 22 -23.04 9.60 1.17
C ALA A 22 -23.44 8.42 0.27
N SER A 23 -24.32 8.62 -0.72
CA SER A 23 -24.73 7.62 -1.70
C SER A 23 -23.81 7.53 -2.92
N SER A 24 -22.84 8.44 -3.06
CA SER A 24 -21.92 8.47 -4.21
C SER A 24 -20.77 7.49 -4.03
N THR A 25 -20.75 6.39 -4.77
CA THR A 25 -19.63 5.42 -4.77
C THR A 25 -18.27 6.07 -5.06
N PRO A 26 -18.10 6.94 -6.08
CA PRO A 26 -16.81 7.60 -6.33
C PRO A 26 -16.37 8.49 -5.17
N PHE A 27 -17.30 9.16 -4.51
CA PHE A 27 -16.99 9.98 -3.33
C PHE A 27 -16.50 9.13 -2.16
N LEU A 28 -17.21 8.03 -1.88
CA LEU A 28 -16.82 7.09 -0.82
C LEU A 28 -15.45 6.46 -1.10
N MET A 29 -15.21 5.99 -2.33
CA MET A 29 -13.91 5.44 -2.74
C MET A 29 -12.77 6.43 -2.50
N LYS A 30 -12.96 7.69 -2.92
CA LYS A 30 -11.97 8.74 -2.71
C LYS A 30 -11.70 8.98 -1.21
N ARG A 31 -12.76 9.09 -0.41
CA ARG A 31 -12.64 9.35 1.05
C ARG A 31 -11.98 8.19 1.79
N LEU A 32 -12.38 6.96 1.47
CA LEU A 32 -11.78 5.74 2.02
C LEU A 32 -10.32 5.61 1.61
N GLY A 33 -9.99 5.88 0.35
CA GLY A 33 -8.60 5.87 -0.15
C GLY A 33 -7.70 6.86 0.58
N PHE A 34 -8.15 8.08 0.84
CA PHE A 34 -7.40 9.03 1.65
C PHE A 34 -7.20 8.54 3.08
N LYS A 35 -8.26 8.02 3.72
CA LYS A 35 -8.17 7.50 5.09
C LYS A 35 -7.19 6.32 5.19
N LEU A 36 -7.27 5.38 4.25
CA LEU A 36 -6.35 4.25 4.18
C LEU A 36 -4.92 4.70 3.95
N LYS A 37 -4.70 5.68 3.06
CA LYS A 37 -3.38 6.27 2.82
C LYS A 37 -2.79 6.84 4.12
N ASP A 38 -3.55 7.66 4.84
CA ASP A 38 -3.08 8.30 6.08
C ASP A 38 -2.71 7.24 7.15
N GLN A 39 -3.57 6.23 7.32
CA GLN A 39 -3.30 5.13 8.25
C GLN A 39 -2.06 4.31 7.85
N SER A 40 -1.94 3.99 6.56
CA SER A 40 -0.78 3.27 6.03
C SER A 40 0.50 4.06 6.25
N MET A 41 0.51 5.34 5.89
CA MET A 41 1.69 6.19 6.07
C MET A 41 2.17 6.18 7.52
N ALA A 42 1.25 6.42 8.48
CA ALA A 42 1.59 6.45 9.90
C ALA A 42 2.14 5.10 10.40
N ALA A 43 1.55 3.98 9.98
CA ALA A 43 2.00 2.65 10.40
C ALA A 43 3.36 2.27 9.82
N TYR A 44 3.61 2.56 8.54
CA TYR A 44 4.90 2.30 7.91
C TYR A 44 6.01 3.21 8.46
N GLU A 45 5.71 4.47 8.76
CA GLU A 45 6.64 5.40 9.39
C GLU A 45 7.08 4.90 10.77
N GLN A 46 6.16 4.38 11.59
CA GLN A 46 6.48 3.74 12.87
C GLN A 46 7.38 2.51 12.71
N ALA A 47 7.26 1.79 11.60
CA ALA A 47 8.16 0.70 11.24
C ALA A 47 9.51 1.17 10.64
N GLY A 48 9.71 2.49 10.54
CA GLY A 48 10.91 3.11 9.97
C GLY A 48 11.02 2.97 8.44
N LEU A 49 9.94 2.63 7.76
CA LEU A 49 9.89 2.43 6.31
C LEU A 49 8.71 3.21 5.71
N HIS A 50 8.62 3.18 4.38
CA HIS A 50 7.55 3.83 3.63
C HIS A 50 6.77 2.79 2.83
N PRO A 51 5.46 2.98 2.54
CA PRO A 51 4.69 2.06 1.69
C PRO A 51 5.34 1.78 0.33
N TYR A 52 6.03 2.78 -0.25
CA TYR A 52 6.76 2.61 -1.51
C TYR A 52 7.96 1.66 -1.39
N HIS A 53 8.65 1.63 -0.24
CA HIS A 53 9.68 0.63 0.03
C HIS A 53 9.10 -0.79 0.00
N HIS A 54 7.92 -0.99 0.61
CA HIS A 54 7.23 -2.29 0.57
C HIS A 54 6.95 -2.74 -0.87
N ALA A 55 6.41 -1.84 -1.70
CA ALA A 55 6.13 -2.15 -3.11
C ALA A 55 7.39 -2.56 -3.88
N VAL A 56 8.50 -1.83 -3.71
CA VAL A 56 9.79 -2.16 -4.34
C VAL A 56 10.31 -3.52 -3.88
N LEU A 57 10.31 -3.77 -2.56
CA LEU A 57 10.77 -5.05 -2.00
C LEU A 57 9.90 -6.21 -2.48
N ALA A 58 8.57 -6.01 -2.60
CA ALA A 58 7.66 -7.03 -3.08
C ALA A 58 7.91 -7.40 -4.55
N VAL A 59 8.15 -6.41 -5.42
CA VAL A 59 8.50 -6.62 -6.83
C VAL A 59 9.82 -7.39 -6.97
N LEU A 60 10.82 -7.06 -6.14
CA LEU A 60 12.11 -7.74 -6.15
C LEU A 60 12.01 -9.19 -5.66
N ASP A 61 11.09 -9.48 -4.73
CA ASP A 61 10.89 -10.84 -4.21
C ASP A 61 10.26 -11.79 -5.25
N GLU A 62 9.54 -11.26 -6.24
CA GLU A 62 9.05 -12.05 -7.38
C GLU A 62 10.18 -12.57 -8.29
N GLY A 63 11.37 -11.93 -8.25
CA GLY A 63 12.55 -12.38 -8.97
C GLY A 63 12.52 -12.21 -10.50
N THR A 64 11.45 -11.64 -11.05
CA THR A 64 11.27 -11.50 -12.51
C THR A 64 11.71 -10.13 -13.04
N ARG A 65 11.87 -9.15 -12.16
CA ARG A 65 12.17 -7.76 -12.48
C ARG A 65 13.34 -7.25 -11.65
N GLU A 66 14.54 -7.44 -12.19
CA GLU A 66 15.78 -7.09 -11.48
C GLU A 66 16.38 -5.75 -11.93
N THR A 67 15.90 -5.12 -13.01
CA THR A 67 16.42 -3.83 -13.48
C THR A 67 15.59 -2.67 -12.96
N GLN A 68 16.24 -1.53 -12.70
CA GLN A 68 15.55 -0.31 -12.24
C GLN A 68 14.40 0.08 -13.18
N GLY A 69 14.61 -0.01 -14.50
CA GLY A 69 13.56 0.28 -15.49
C GLY A 69 12.35 -0.66 -15.34
N ALA A 70 12.60 -1.96 -15.24
CA ALA A 70 11.53 -2.94 -15.10
C ALA A 70 10.74 -2.79 -13.77
N ILE A 71 11.42 -2.39 -12.69
CA ILE A 71 10.77 -2.10 -11.40
C ILE A 71 9.91 -0.85 -11.50
N ALA A 72 10.43 0.24 -12.11
CA ALA A 72 9.69 1.48 -12.30
C ALA A 72 8.44 1.25 -13.14
N ASP A 73 8.57 0.54 -14.26
CA ASP A 73 7.46 0.21 -15.15
C ASP A 73 6.39 -0.65 -14.45
N ALA A 74 6.83 -1.64 -13.64
CA ALA A 74 5.91 -2.49 -12.88
C ALA A 74 5.09 -1.73 -11.84
N LEU A 75 5.70 -0.74 -11.19
CA LEU A 75 5.06 0.04 -10.13
C LEU A 75 4.38 1.32 -10.64
N GLY A 76 4.59 1.68 -11.90
CA GLY A 76 4.13 2.96 -12.43
C GLY A 76 4.83 4.16 -11.77
N TYR A 77 6.08 3.99 -11.33
CA TYR A 77 6.84 5.04 -10.67
C TYR A 77 7.70 5.82 -11.66
N ASP A 78 7.90 7.09 -11.38
CA ASP A 78 8.93 7.88 -12.05
C ASP A 78 10.33 7.30 -11.75
N ARG A 79 11.21 7.31 -12.74
CA ARG A 79 12.57 6.75 -12.61
C ARG A 79 13.40 7.46 -11.55
N GLY A 80 13.25 8.79 -11.42
CA GLY A 80 13.96 9.55 -10.40
C GLY A 80 13.50 9.19 -9.00
N GLN A 81 12.18 9.05 -8.80
CA GLN A 81 11.59 8.58 -7.54
C GLN A 81 12.11 7.19 -7.18
N LEU A 82 12.15 6.26 -8.14
CA LEU A 82 12.64 4.91 -7.88
C LEU A 82 14.12 4.90 -7.48
N VAL A 83 14.96 5.71 -8.11
CA VAL A 83 16.38 5.81 -7.75
C VAL A 83 16.54 6.20 -6.30
N GLY A 84 15.83 7.24 -5.83
CA GLY A 84 15.85 7.67 -4.42
C GLY A 84 15.40 6.56 -3.47
N LEU A 85 14.30 5.85 -3.79
CA LEU A 85 13.83 4.72 -2.99
C LEU A 85 14.85 3.57 -2.91
N LEU A 86 15.52 3.28 -4.01
CA LEU A 86 16.56 2.24 -4.04
C LEU A 86 17.81 2.66 -3.27
N ASP A 87 18.20 3.94 -3.31
CA ASP A 87 19.32 4.48 -2.54
C ASP A 87 19.03 4.33 -1.03
N GLU A 88 17.85 4.73 -0.57
CA GLU A 88 17.42 4.56 0.81
C GLU A 88 17.39 3.09 1.26
N LEU A 89 16.93 2.18 0.40
CA LEU A 89 16.91 0.75 0.70
C LEU A 89 18.32 0.14 0.74
N GLU A 90 19.23 0.59 -0.12
CA GLU A 90 20.62 0.15 -0.15
C GLU A 90 21.41 0.65 1.07
N GLU A 91 21.23 1.92 1.47
CA GLU A 91 21.80 2.48 2.70
C GLU A 91 21.40 1.69 3.95
N ARG A 92 20.16 1.13 3.94
CA ARG A 92 19.65 0.26 5.00
C ARG A 92 20.03 -1.21 4.86
N ASN A 93 20.84 -1.55 3.87
CA ASN A 93 21.23 -2.92 3.54
C ASN A 93 20.04 -3.86 3.26
N LEU A 94 18.93 -3.33 2.72
CA LEU A 94 17.75 -4.13 2.37
C LEU A 94 17.79 -4.62 0.93
N VAL A 95 18.47 -3.90 0.06
CA VAL A 95 18.77 -4.28 -1.32
C VAL A 95 20.24 -4.12 -1.62
N GLU A 96 20.71 -4.78 -2.67
CA GLU A 96 22.05 -4.62 -3.21
C GLU A 96 21.96 -4.40 -4.73
N ARG A 97 22.79 -3.51 -5.27
CA ARG A 97 22.96 -3.32 -6.70
C ARG A 97 24.16 -4.13 -7.17
N ARG A 98 23.98 -4.96 -8.18
CA ARG A 98 25.05 -5.74 -8.81
C ARG A 98 25.16 -5.37 -10.29
N ARG A 99 26.38 -5.19 -10.75
CA ARG A 99 26.64 -5.05 -12.19
C ARG A 99 26.47 -6.41 -12.86
N ASP A 100 25.79 -6.42 -14.01
CA ASP A 100 25.68 -7.62 -14.82
C ASP A 100 27.09 -7.97 -15.36
N PRO A 101 27.61 -9.19 -15.15
CA PRO A 101 28.91 -9.60 -15.68
C PRO A 101 28.96 -9.58 -17.21
N ALA A 102 27.83 -9.82 -17.87
CA ALA A 102 27.73 -9.87 -19.33
C ALA A 102 27.55 -8.49 -19.97
N ASP A 103 26.92 -7.54 -19.24
CA ASP A 103 26.71 -6.16 -19.70
C ASP A 103 26.91 -5.18 -18.55
N ARG A 104 28.09 -4.58 -18.48
CA ARG A 104 28.45 -3.60 -17.42
C ARG A 104 27.57 -2.34 -17.37
N ARG A 105 26.73 -2.11 -18.40
CA ARG A 105 25.75 -1.01 -18.43
C ARG A 105 24.46 -1.38 -17.71
N ARG A 106 24.24 -2.67 -17.47
CA ARG A 106 23.07 -3.17 -16.75
C ARG A 106 23.41 -3.36 -15.27
N GLN A 107 22.58 -2.80 -14.42
CA GLN A 107 22.61 -3.05 -13.00
C GLN A 107 21.36 -3.85 -12.63
N SER A 108 21.54 -4.96 -11.95
CA SER A 108 20.46 -5.69 -11.29
C SER A 108 20.34 -5.26 -9.84
N VAL A 109 19.13 -5.25 -9.33
CA VAL A 109 18.81 -4.97 -7.93
C VAL A 109 18.25 -6.24 -7.32
N ARG A 110 18.73 -6.64 -6.14
CA ARG A 110 18.29 -7.85 -5.47
C ARG A 110 18.06 -7.60 -3.99
N LEU A 111 17.16 -8.39 -3.40
CA LEU A 111 16.97 -8.40 -1.96
C LEU A 111 18.18 -9.01 -1.25
N THR A 112 18.59 -8.37 -0.17
CA THR A 112 19.49 -8.98 0.82
C THR A 112 18.71 -9.91 1.76
N PRO A 113 19.38 -10.73 2.58
CA PRO A 113 18.70 -11.46 3.66
C PRO A 113 17.95 -10.54 4.63
N ASP A 114 18.47 -9.34 4.89
CA ASP A 114 17.81 -8.32 5.72
C ASP A 114 16.57 -7.77 5.02
N GLY A 115 16.65 -7.53 3.70
CA GLY A 115 15.53 -7.11 2.88
C GLY A 115 14.39 -8.13 2.89
N LYS A 116 14.69 -9.42 2.82
CA LYS A 116 13.67 -10.49 2.94
C LYS A 116 13.00 -10.48 4.32
N ARG A 117 13.77 -10.30 5.39
CA ARG A 117 13.21 -10.17 6.75
C ARG A 117 12.34 -8.93 6.90
N ALA A 118 12.78 -7.79 6.36
CA ALA A 118 12.02 -6.56 6.36
C ALA A 118 10.71 -6.72 5.57
N LEU A 119 10.75 -7.32 4.38
CA LEU A 119 9.56 -7.58 3.57
C LEU A 119 8.55 -8.48 4.31
N ALA A 120 9.00 -9.51 5.01
CA ALA A 120 8.12 -10.36 5.80
C ALA A 120 7.37 -9.56 6.90
N LYS A 121 8.07 -8.64 7.58
CA LYS A 121 7.45 -7.73 8.57
C LYS A 121 6.45 -6.77 7.92
N LEU A 122 6.79 -6.20 6.77
CA LEU A 122 5.92 -5.28 6.04
C LEU A 122 4.66 -5.98 5.52
N ARG A 123 4.77 -7.22 5.07
CA ARG A 123 3.62 -8.05 4.69
C ARG A 123 2.69 -8.31 5.88
N ALA A 124 3.24 -8.55 7.07
CA ALA A 124 2.43 -8.70 8.28
C ALA A 124 1.73 -7.39 8.65
N LEU A 125 2.45 -6.26 8.58
CA LEU A 125 1.87 -4.93 8.81
C LEU A 125 0.75 -4.62 7.80
N ALA A 126 0.96 -4.89 6.52
CA ALA A 126 -0.05 -4.67 5.49
C ALA A 126 -1.32 -5.48 5.74
N ARG A 127 -1.18 -6.76 6.13
CA ARG A 127 -2.34 -7.60 6.50
C ARG A 127 -3.08 -7.05 7.72
N GLN A 128 -2.37 -6.61 8.75
CA GLN A 128 -3.00 -6.01 9.92
C GLN A 128 -3.79 -4.75 9.55
N LEU A 129 -3.21 -3.86 8.73
CA LEU A 129 -3.89 -2.67 8.24
C LEU A 129 -5.15 -3.00 7.43
N GLU A 130 -5.10 -4.05 6.60
CA GLU A 130 -6.24 -4.54 5.84
C GLU A 130 -7.33 -5.07 6.76
N ASP A 131 -6.98 -5.92 7.72
CA ASP A 131 -7.91 -6.49 8.69
C ASP A 131 -8.61 -5.41 9.52
N ASP A 132 -7.84 -4.43 10.00
CA ASP A 132 -8.39 -3.32 10.79
C ASP A 132 -9.31 -2.43 9.93
N PHE A 133 -8.91 -2.15 8.68
CA PHE A 133 -9.69 -1.30 7.79
C PHE A 133 -10.98 -1.95 7.31
N LEU A 134 -10.95 -3.25 7.10
CA LEU A 134 -12.09 -4.05 6.64
C LEU A 134 -12.84 -4.76 7.77
N ALA A 135 -12.62 -4.38 9.03
CA ALA A 135 -13.19 -5.08 10.20
C ALA A 135 -14.72 -5.12 10.23
N SER A 136 -15.40 -4.19 9.52
CA SER A 136 -16.86 -4.17 9.41
C SER A 136 -17.43 -5.14 8.38
N LEU A 137 -16.57 -5.79 7.58
CA LEU A 137 -16.96 -6.72 6.51
C LEU A 137 -16.66 -8.16 6.93
N ASP A 138 -17.56 -9.07 6.61
CA ASP A 138 -17.28 -10.50 6.72
C ASP A 138 -16.36 -11.01 5.59
N GLU A 139 -15.94 -12.28 5.66
CA GLU A 139 -15.01 -12.88 4.70
C GLU A 139 -15.57 -12.87 3.26
N GLN A 140 -16.86 -13.15 3.09
CA GLN A 140 -17.50 -13.16 1.78
C GLN A 140 -17.60 -11.75 1.20
N GLU A 141 -17.95 -10.77 2.01
CA GLU A 141 -18.02 -9.35 1.61
C GLU A 141 -16.64 -8.81 1.23
N ARG A 142 -15.58 -9.17 1.98
CA ARG A 142 -14.18 -8.82 1.64
C ARG A 142 -13.77 -9.41 0.29
N ALA A 143 -14.08 -10.69 0.04
CA ALA A 143 -13.80 -11.34 -1.23
C ALA A 143 -14.54 -10.68 -2.41
N GLN A 144 -15.81 -10.30 -2.23
CA GLN A 144 -16.59 -9.59 -3.23
C GLN A 144 -16.02 -8.20 -3.51
N LEU A 145 -15.71 -7.43 -2.47
CA LEU A 145 -15.09 -6.11 -2.59
C LEU A 145 -13.78 -6.19 -3.36
N HIS A 146 -12.91 -7.15 -3.01
CA HIS A 146 -11.64 -7.36 -3.70
C HIS A 146 -11.85 -7.67 -5.20
N ALA A 147 -12.79 -8.56 -5.53
CA ALA A 147 -13.10 -8.91 -6.91
C ALA A 147 -13.59 -7.71 -7.73
N LEU A 148 -14.46 -6.87 -7.14
CA LEU A 148 -14.96 -5.67 -7.79
C LEU A 148 -13.85 -4.62 -7.99
N LEU A 149 -13.03 -4.38 -6.99
CA LEU A 149 -11.88 -3.47 -7.08
C LEU A 149 -10.87 -3.93 -8.13
N ARG A 150 -10.59 -5.23 -8.23
CA ARG A 150 -9.71 -5.79 -9.28
C ARG A 150 -10.25 -5.53 -10.69
N ARG A 151 -11.55 -5.68 -10.92
CA ARG A 151 -12.18 -5.39 -12.21
C ARG A 151 -12.04 -3.92 -12.58
N LEU A 152 -12.26 -3.01 -11.62
CA LEU A 152 -12.06 -1.57 -11.83
C LEU A 152 -10.58 -1.25 -12.07
N ALA A 153 -9.67 -1.82 -11.30
CA ALA A 153 -8.23 -1.63 -11.45
C ALA A 153 -7.74 -2.09 -12.83
N ALA A 154 -8.20 -3.23 -13.33
CA ALA A 154 -7.83 -3.72 -14.66
C ALA A 154 -8.19 -2.74 -15.79
N GLN A 155 -9.27 -1.98 -15.63
CA GLN A 155 -9.71 -0.99 -16.61
C GLN A 155 -8.99 0.35 -16.48
N HIS A 156 -8.76 0.82 -15.24
CA HIS A 156 -8.30 2.18 -14.97
C HIS A 156 -6.83 2.28 -14.58
N LEU A 157 -6.24 1.17 -14.14
CA LEU A 157 -4.85 1.05 -13.68
C LEU A 157 -4.17 -0.16 -14.36
N PRO A 158 -3.79 -0.04 -15.65
CA PRO A 158 -3.28 -1.19 -16.42
C PRO A 158 -2.08 -1.90 -15.77
N HIS A 159 -1.23 -1.15 -15.03
CA HIS A 159 -0.10 -1.71 -14.29
C HIS A 159 -0.49 -2.53 -13.06
N CYS A 160 -1.73 -2.40 -12.58
CA CYS A 160 -2.29 -3.23 -11.50
C CYS A 160 -3.07 -4.45 -12.04
N ALA A 161 -3.17 -4.62 -13.36
CA ALA A 161 -3.83 -5.78 -13.94
C ALA A 161 -3.00 -7.06 -13.63
N PRO A 162 -3.65 -8.19 -13.27
CA PRO A 162 -2.93 -9.44 -13.13
C PRO A 162 -2.29 -9.80 -14.48
N PRO A 163 -1.14 -10.48 -14.48
CA PRO A 163 -0.57 -10.99 -15.72
C PRO A 163 -1.62 -11.82 -16.44
N SER A 164 -1.80 -11.60 -17.74
CA SER A 164 -2.72 -12.38 -18.57
C SER A 164 -2.34 -13.84 -18.41
N ALA A 165 -3.30 -14.68 -18.01
CA ALA A 165 -3.12 -16.12 -18.05
C ALA A 165 -2.85 -16.52 -19.50
N THR A 166 -1.61 -16.87 -19.81
CA THR A 166 -1.18 -17.43 -21.10
C THR A 166 -1.41 -18.92 -21.07
#